data_9252bb5082bdbd6d94da4663591ad4c2
#
_entry.id   9252bb5082bdbd6d94da4663591ad4c2
#
_cell.length_a   1.000
_cell.length_b   1.000
_cell.length_c   1.000
_cell.angle_alpha   90.00
_cell.angle_beta   90.00
_cell.angle_gamma   90.00
#
_symmetry.space_group_name_H-M   'P 1'
#
loop_
_entity.id
_entity.type
_entity.pdbx_description
1 polymer ?
#
loop_
_entity_poly.entity_id
_entity_poly.type
_entity_poly.pdbx_seq_one_letter_code
_entity_poly.pdbx_strand_id
1 'polypeptide(L)'
;MSDEMGTFRIDVEIENPAAPGRHELLRSVLVDTGAELSWFPAAVLESLGIPRRKEVQFRQADGSVLTRWTGPAFVYAGGTSATDDVVFGGPRDLVLLGARSLEGLNLRIDPVRKTLIDAGPVPAAALAAQLLHF
;
A
#
# COMPACT_ATOMS: atom_id res chain seq x y z
N MET A 1 -3.89 22.49 -11.59
CA MET A 1 -3.00 21.35 -11.38
C MET A 1 -3.77 20.21 -10.80
N SER A 2 -3.55 19.04 -11.35
CA SER A 2 -4.26 17.85 -10.90
C SER A 2 -3.99 17.50 -9.45
N ASP A 3 -2.79 17.86 -8.93
CA ASP A 3 -2.41 17.53 -7.58
C ASP A 3 -3.29 18.18 -6.51
N GLU A 4 -3.99 19.23 -6.88
CA GLU A 4 -4.88 19.91 -5.96
C GLU A 4 -6.24 19.22 -5.84
N MET A 5 -6.52 18.29 -6.72
CA MET A 5 -7.84 17.68 -6.85
C MET A 5 -7.86 16.26 -6.32
N GLY A 6 -7.33 16.05 -5.12
CA GLY A 6 -7.43 14.76 -4.47
C GLY A 6 -6.19 13.90 -4.58
N THR A 7 -5.13 14.37 -5.20
CA THR A 7 -3.87 13.65 -5.13
C THR A 7 -3.14 14.01 -3.84
N PHE A 8 -2.43 13.04 -3.31
CA PHE A 8 -1.72 13.16 -2.06
C PHE A 8 -0.48 12.28 -2.12
N ARG A 9 0.65 12.79 -1.67
CA ARG A 9 1.92 12.06 -1.75
C ARG A 9 2.61 12.05 -0.39
N ILE A 10 3.23 10.92 -0.08
CA ILE A 10 3.98 10.76 1.16
C ILE A 10 5.26 9.96 0.90
N ASP A 11 6.16 10.01 1.85
CA ASP A 11 7.33 9.14 1.83
C ASP A 11 6.97 7.79 2.44
N VAL A 12 7.49 6.73 1.84
CA VAL A 12 7.22 5.36 2.25
C VAL A 12 8.55 4.62 2.36
N GLU A 13 8.71 3.83 3.40
CA GLU A 13 9.85 2.92 3.51
C GLU A 13 9.37 1.49 3.34
N ILE A 14 10.22 0.67 2.74
CA ILE A 14 9.92 -0.72 2.46
C ILE A 14 11.03 -1.58 3.01
N GLU A 15 10.65 -2.73 3.57
CA GLU A 15 11.57 -3.68 4.15
C GLU A 15 11.15 -5.10 3.77
N ASN A 16 12.14 -5.98 3.59
CA ASN A 16 11.87 -7.39 3.34
C ASN A 16 11.60 -8.08 4.68
N PRO A 17 10.41 -8.66 4.90
CA PRO A 17 10.11 -9.34 6.15
C PRO A 17 11.05 -10.50 6.48
N ALA A 18 11.62 -11.14 5.45
CA ALA A 18 12.53 -12.26 5.65
C ALA A 18 13.97 -11.82 5.87
N ALA A 19 14.29 -10.54 5.67
CA ALA A 19 15.62 -9.99 5.86
C ALA A 19 15.51 -8.60 6.47
N PRO A 20 15.05 -8.50 7.73
CA PRO A 20 14.76 -7.21 8.35
C PRO A 20 16.03 -6.43 8.64
N GLY A 21 15.87 -5.12 8.81
CA GLY A 21 16.94 -4.21 9.18
C GLY A 21 17.43 -3.34 8.05
N ARG A 22 17.05 -3.64 6.81
CA ARG A 22 17.40 -2.81 5.66
C ARG A 22 16.13 -2.25 5.03
N HIS A 23 16.04 -0.93 5.00
CA HIS A 23 14.90 -0.21 4.45
C HIS A 23 15.31 0.51 3.18
N GLU A 24 14.38 0.60 2.23
CA GLU A 24 14.51 1.48 1.08
C GLU A 24 13.46 2.56 1.17
N LEU A 25 13.89 3.82 1.06
CA LEU A 25 13.00 4.97 1.14
C LEU A 25 12.54 5.36 -0.26
N LEU A 26 11.24 5.45 -0.44
CA LEU A 26 10.62 5.99 -1.64
C LEU A 26 9.97 7.33 -1.29
N ARG A 27 10.40 8.39 -1.96
CA ARG A 27 9.89 9.74 -1.69
C ARG A 27 8.72 10.05 -2.58
N SER A 28 7.78 10.82 -2.04
CA SER A 28 6.66 11.37 -2.82
C SER A 28 5.83 10.29 -3.52
N VAL A 29 5.51 9.24 -2.80
CA VAL A 29 4.66 8.16 -3.33
C VAL A 29 3.21 8.63 -3.35
N LEU A 30 2.56 8.44 -4.48
CA LEU A 30 1.15 8.78 -4.64
C LEU A 30 0.29 7.87 -3.77
N VAL A 31 -0.63 8.45 -3.01
CA VAL A 31 -1.63 7.69 -2.27
C VAL A 31 -2.86 7.57 -3.16
N ASP A 32 -3.24 6.35 -3.51
CA ASP A 32 -4.33 6.08 -4.45
C ASP A 32 -5.26 5.03 -3.86
N THR A 33 -6.37 5.48 -3.28
CA THR A 33 -7.34 4.59 -2.67
C THR A 33 -8.19 3.84 -3.71
N GLY A 34 -8.09 4.22 -4.98
CA GLY A 34 -8.71 3.48 -6.06
C GLY A 34 -7.96 2.23 -6.46
N ALA A 35 -6.71 2.10 -6.03
CA ALA A 35 -5.92 0.90 -6.26
C ALA A 35 -6.02 0.01 -5.03
N GLU A 36 -6.25 -1.29 -5.25
CA GLU A 36 -6.33 -2.25 -4.16
C GLU A 36 -4.96 -2.45 -3.50
N LEU A 37 -3.95 -2.74 -4.30
CA LEU A 37 -2.59 -3.03 -3.82
C LEU A 37 -1.66 -1.86 -4.06
N SER A 38 -0.60 -1.80 -3.27
CA SER A 38 0.49 -0.84 -3.49
C SER A 38 1.40 -1.33 -4.59
N TRP A 39 1.92 -0.40 -5.39
CA TRP A 39 2.81 -0.67 -6.52
C TRP A 39 4.13 0.04 -6.27
N PHE A 40 5.21 -0.73 -6.20
CA PHE A 40 6.55 -0.20 -5.99
C PHE A 40 7.47 -0.65 -7.10
N PRO A 41 8.53 0.10 -7.42
CA PRO A 41 9.44 -0.29 -8.51
C PRO A 41 10.02 -1.68 -8.25
N ALA A 42 9.97 -2.54 -9.26
CA ALA A 42 10.53 -3.88 -9.16
C ALA A 42 11.99 -3.85 -8.72
N ALA A 43 12.77 -2.88 -9.22
CA ALA A 43 14.18 -2.77 -8.87
C ALA A 43 14.39 -2.56 -7.37
N VAL A 44 13.50 -1.80 -6.72
CA VAL A 44 13.57 -1.58 -5.27
C VAL A 44 13.28 -2.87 -4.51
N LEU A 45 12.23 -3.56 -4.90
CA LEU A 45 11.84 -4.81 -4.24
C LEU A 45 12.92 -5.88 -4.45
N GLU A 46 13.50 -5.94 -5.64
CA GLU A 46 14.58 -6.87 -5.93
C GLU A 46 15.82 -6.55 -5.10
N SER A 47 16.15 -5.28 -4.95
CA SER A 47 17.32 -4.88 -4.16
C SER A 47 17.19 -5.28 -2.70
N LEU A 48 15.96 -5.38 -2.21
CA LEU A 48 15.68 -5.83 -0.85
C LEU A 48 15.57 -7.36 -0.75
N GLY A 49 15.67 -8.08 -1.87
CA GLY A 49 15.54 -9.52 -1.88
C GLY A 49 14.11 -10.03 -1.71
N ILE A 50 13.11 -9.17 -1.92
CA ILE A 50 11.71 -9.59 -1.80
C ILE A 50 11.40 -10.55 -2.95
N PRO A 51 10.88 -11.76 -2.65
CA PRO A 51 10.61 -12.73 -3.70
C PRO A 51 9.32 -12.42 -4.47
N ARG A 52 9.33 -12.78 -5.75
CA ARG A 52 8.10 -12.79 -6.55
C ARG A 52 7.36 -14.08 -6.22
N ARG A 53 6.26 -13.96 -5.51
CA ARG A 53 5.55 -15.11 -4.99
C ARG A 53 4.33 -15.50 -5.80
N LYS A 54 3.62 -14.52 -6.34
CA LYS A 54 2.33 -14.76 -6.94
C LYS A 54 2.11 -13.78 -8.08
N GLU A 55 1.69 -14.29 -9.23
CA GLU A 55 1.23 -13.46 -10.33
C GLU A 55 -0.23 -13.07 -10.12
N VAL A 56 -0.54 -11.81 -10.39
CA VAL A 56 -1.89 -11.28 -10.25
C VAL A 56 -2.23 -10.53 -11.52
N GLN A 57 -3.45 -10.69 -11.99
CA GLN A 57 -3.99 -9.94 -13.12
C GLN A 57 -4.77 -8.74 -12.60
N PHE A 58 -4.48 -7.58 -13.19
CA PHE A 58 -5.12 -6.34 -12.80
C PHE A 58 -5.89 -5.79 -13.99
N ARG A 59 -7.16 -5.44 -13.78
CA ARG A 59 -7.98 -4.84 -14.82
C ARG A 59 -7.81 -3.32 -14.75
N GLN A 60 -7.45 -2.74 -15.88
CA GLN A 60 -7.34 -1.29 -16.02
C GLN A 60 -8.69 -0.66 -16.34
N ALA A 61 -8.75 0.67 -16.24
CA ALA A 61 -9.99 1.41 -16.49
C ALA A 61 -10.50 1.21 -17.90
N ASP A 62 -9.62 1.02 -18.88
CA ASP A 62 -10.00 0.78 -20.28
C ASP A 62 -10.40 -0.66 -20.56
N GLY A 63 -10.43 -1.52 -19.54
CA GLY A 63 -10.78 -2.93 -19.67
C GLY A 63 -9.62 -3.84 -19.98
N SER A 64 -8.44 -3.31 -20.30
CA SER A 64 -7.27 -4.14 -20.54
C SER A 64 -6.77 -4.76 -19.25
N VAL A 65 -5.98 -5.83 -19.39
CA VAL A 65 -5.47 -6.59 -18.24
C VAL A 65 -3.95 -6.54 -18.24
N LEU A 66 -3.40 -6.22 -17.08
CA LEU A 66 -1.97 -6.31 -16.83
C LEU A 66 -1.69 -7.47 -15.90
N THR A 67 -0.58 -8.16 -16.14
CA THR A 67 -0.11 -9.21 -15.24
C THR A 67 1.16 -8.73 -14.57
N ARG A 68 1.20 -8.81 -13.23
CA ARG A 68 2.37 -8.40 -12.45
C ARG A 68 2.60 -9.40 -11.33
N TRP A 69 3.86 -9.51 -10.92
CA TRP A 69 4.21 -10.30 -9.74
C TRP A 69 3.93 -9.51 -8.49
N THR A 70 3.63 -10.22 -7.41
CA THR A 70 3.49 -9.66 -6.08
C THR A 70 4.37 -10.41 -5.11
N GLY A 71 4.72 -9.76 -4.01
CA GLY A 71 5.51 -10.35 -2.95
C GLY A 71 5.31 -9.62 -1.63
N PRO A 72 5.73 -10.25 -0.51
CA PRO A 72 5.47 -9.70 0.82
C PRO A 72 6.45 -8.58 1.17
N ALA A 73 5.93 -7.54 1.78
CA ALA A 73 6.75 -6.43 2.23
C ALA A 73 6.22 -5.87 3.55
N PHE A 74 7.13 -5.35 4.38
CA PHE A 74 6.76 -4.41 5.43
C PHE A 74 6.74 -3.03 4.80
N VAL A 75 5.68 -2.29 5.04
CA VAL A 75 5.49 -0.94 4.51
C VAL A 75 5.37 0.01 5.69
N TYR A 76 6.19 1.06 5.68
CA TYR A 76 6.21 2.06 6.75
C TYR A 76 5.80 3.40 6.18
N ALA A 77 4.83 4.03 6.79
CA ALA A 77 4.40 5.38 6.44
C ALA A 77 3.63 5.97 7.61
N GLY A 78 3.69 7.29 7.75
CA GLY A 78 2.92 7.98 8.78
C GLY A 78 3.23 7.54 10.20
N GLY A 79 4.42 7.05 10.46
CA GLY A 79 4.84 6.62 11.80
C GLY A 79 4.34 5.24 12.21
N THR A 80 3.78 4.47 11.29
CA THR A 80 3.27 3.12 11.56
C THR A 80 3.71 2.16 10.45
N SER A 81 3.36 0.90 10.59
CA SER A 81 3.77 -0.12 9.63
C SER A 81 2.64 -1.10 9.32
N ALA A 82 2.75 -1.71 8.16
CA ALA A 82 1.83 -2.76 7.72
C ALA A 82 2.63 -3.87 7.05
N THR A 83 2.07 -5.08 7.07
CA THR A 83 2.58 -6.21 6.30
C THR A 83 1.61 -6.43 5.15
N ASP A 84 2.11 -6.44 3.94
CA ASP A 84 1.22 -6.54 2.79
C ASP A 84 1.91 -7.20 1.60
N ASP A 85 1.10 -7.72 0.68
CA ASP A 85 1.60 -8.10 -0.64
C ASP A 85 1.63 -6.86 -1.50
N VAL A 86 2.77 -6.59 -2.13
CA VAL A 86 2.96 -5.42 -2.96
C VAL A 86 3.30 -5.84 -4.38
N VAL A 87 2.98 -4.99 -5.34
CA VAL A 87 3.15 -5.28 -6.75
C VAL A 87 4.55 -4.85 -7.21
N PHE A 88 5.21 -5.73 -7.95
CA PHE A 88 6.46 -5.42 -8.64
C PHE A 88 6.13 -4.58 -9.87
N GLY A 89 6.20 -3.27 -9.72
CA GLY A 89 5.87 -2.35 -10.80
C GLY A 89 6.94 -2.29 -11.87
N GLY A 90 6.52 -2.25 -13.12
CA GLY A 90 7.41 -2.05 -14.25
C GLY A 90 7.84 -0.59 -14.38
N PRO A 91 8.78 -0.29 -15.28
CA PRO A 91 9.33 1.07 -15.39
C PRO A 91 8.31 2.12 -15.82
N ARG A 92 7.19 1.70 -16.40
CA ARG A 92 6.13 2.63 -16.82
C ARG A 92 4.95 2.65 -15.88
N ASP A 93 4.97 1.82 -14.86
CA ASP A 93 3.88 1.75 -13.90
C ASP A 93 4.00 2.88 -12.88
N LEU A 94 2.87 3.34 -12.39
CA LEU A 94 2.87 4.32 -11.32
C LEU A 94 3.36 3.69 -10.02
N VAL A 95 4.09 4.47 -9.24
CA VAL A 95 4.48 4.09 -7.88
C VAL A 95 3.41 4.67 -6.96
N LEU A 96 2.72 3.79 -6.23
CA LEU A 96 1.60 4.25 -5.41
C LEU A 96 1.38 3.38 -4.18
N LEU A 97 0.78 3.99 -3.18
CA LEU A 97 0.32 3.34 -1.96
C LEU A 97 -1.18 3.10 -2.11
N GLY A 98 -1.59 1.84 -2.09
CA GLY A 98 -2.97 1.46 -2.33
C GLY A 98 -3.81 1.33 -1.07
N ALA A 99 -5.09 1.00 -1.26
CA ALA A 99 -6.08 0.94 -0.19
C ALA A 99 -5.72 -0.08 0.88
N ARG A 100 -5.26 -1.25 0.48
CA ARG A 100 -4.95 -2.31 1.44
C ARG A 100 -3.81 -1.90 2.37
N SER A 101 -2.79 -1.24 1.85
CA SER A 101 -1.70 -0.74 2.68
C SER A 101 -2.19 0.32 3.66
N LEU A 102 -3.05 1.24 3.21
CA LEU A 102 -3.62 2.23 4.12
C LEU A 102 -4.41 1.58 5.25
N GLU A 103 -5.20 0.57 4.93
CA GLU A 103 -5.93 -0.17 5.95
C GLU A 103 -4.97 -0.85 6.93
N GLY A 104 -3.93 -1.50 6.42
CA GLY A 104 -2.94 -2.16 7.26
C GLY A 104 -2.16 -1.19 8.14
N LEU A 105 -1.91 0.02 7.65
CA LEU A 105 -1.28 1.09 8.41
C LEU A 105 -2.24 1.72 9.43
N ASN A 106 -3.52 1.42 9.32
CA ASN A 106 -4.59 2.04 10.10
C ASN A 106 -4.59 3.57 9.94
N LEU A 107 -4.44 4.00 8.69
CA LEU A 107 -4.44 5.42 8.34
C LEU A 107 -5.56 5.72 7.36
N ARG A 108 -6.03 6.94 7.39
CA ARG A 108 -6.95 7.45 6.39
C ARG A 108 -6.51 8.85 5.97
N ILE A 109 -7.00 9.28 4.83
CA ILE A 109 -6.68 10.61 4.32
C ILE A 109 -7.62 11.62 4.95
N ASP A 110 -7.06 12.69 5.49
CA ASP A 110 -7.82 13.88 5.85
C ASP A 110 -7.88 14.76 4.59
N PRO A 111 -9.04 14.85 3.92
CA PRO A 111 -9.12 15.59 2.66
C PRO A 111 -8.98 17.09 2.81
N VAL A 112 -9.24 17.62 4.01
CA VAL A 112 -9.12 19.05 4.27
C VAL A 112 -7.67 19.45 4.46
N ARG A 113 -6.95 18.71 5.32
CA ARG A 113 -5.55 18.99 5.62
C ARG A 113 -4.59 18.38 4.63
N LYS A 114 -5.07 17.44 3.81
CA LYS A 114 -4.26 16.67 2.86
C LYS A 114 -3.09 15.98 3.56
N THR A 115 -3.43 15.29 4.64
CA THR A 115 -2.48 14.52 5.44
C THR A 115 -3.08 13.16 5.76
N LEU A 116 -2.21 12.24 6.17
CA LEU A 116 -2.67 10.99 6.72
C LEU A 116 -2.91 11.17 8.22
N ILE A 117 -4.01 10.59 8.70
CA ILE A 117 -4.35 10.63 10.12
C ILE A 117 -4.68 9.22 10.57
N ASP A 118 -4.56 9.00 11.86
CA ASP A 118 -4.94 7.73 12.49
C ASP A 118 -6.42 7.47 12.23
N ALA A 119 -6.74 6.28 11.76
CA ALA A 119 -8.13 5.91 11.46
C ALA A 119 -8.92 5.56 12.73
N GLY A 120 -8.27 5.53 13.88
CA GLY A 120 -8.91 5.22 15.14
C GLY A 120 -8.93 3.73 15.45
N PRO A 121 -9.67 3.33 16.48
CA PRO A 121 -9.71 1.93 16.88
C PRO A 121 -10.23 1.03 15.78
N VAL A 122 -9.60 -0.13 15.63
CA VAL A 122 -10.02 -1.14 14.66
C VAL A 122 -11.14 -1.97 15.30
N PRO A 123 -12.25 -2.19 14.59
CA PRO A 123 -13.29 -3.08 15.11
C PRO A 123 -12.73 -4.47 15.38
N ALA A 124 -12.99 -5.01 16.57
CA ALA A 124 -12.46 -6.31 16.95
C ALA A 124 -13.02 -7.41 16.06
N ALA A 125 -14.32 -7.43 15.90
CA ALA A 125 -15.00 -8.36 15.00
C ALA A 125 -16.49 -8.06 14.99
N ALA A 126 -17.13 -8.31 13.86
CA ALA A 126 -18.58 -8.32 13.79
C ALA A 126 -19.15 -9.41 14.71
N LEU A 127 -18.41 -10.51 14.87
CA LEU A 127 -18.82 -11.62 15.73
C LEU A 127 -18.99 -11.20 17.18
N ALA A 128 -18.13 -10.31 17.69
CA ALA A 128 -18.25 -9.84 19.06
C ALA A 128 -19.60 -9.15 19.30
N ALA A 129 -20.05 -8.35 18.36
CA ALA A 129 -21.36 -7.71 18.46
C ALA A 129 -22.49 -8.73 18.42
N GLN A 130 -22.35 -9.78 17.62
CA GLN A 130 -23.37 -10.83 17.54
C GLN A 130 -23.48 -11.61 18.83
N LEU A 131 -22.36 -11.86 19.49
CA LEU A 131 -22.37 -12.58 20.75
C LEU A 131 -23.09 -11.83 21.84
N LEU A 132 -23.18 -10.53 21.74
CA LEU A 132 -23.89 -9.73 22.72
C LEU A 132 -25.41 -9.84 22.61
N HIS A 133 -25.89 -10.46 21.57
CA HIS A 133 -27.33 -10.64 21.35
C HIS A 133 -27.90 -11.92 21.97
N PHE A 134 -27.06 -12.71 22.55
CA PHE A 134 -27.52 -13.98 23.16
C PHE A 134 -27.84 -13.86 24.63
#